data_d4584e2dd10476e30e9acfda331b5b2c
#
_entry.id   d4584e2dd10476e30e9acfda331b5b2c
#
_cell.length_a   1.000
_cell.length_b   1.000
_cell.length_c   1.000
_cell.angle_alpha   90.00
_cell.angle_beta   90.00
_cell.angle_gamma   90.00
#
_symmetry.space_group_name_H-M   'P 1'
#
loop_
_entity.id
_entity.type
_entity.pdbx_description
1 polymer ?
#
loop_
_entity_poly.entity_id
_entity_poly.type
_entity_poly.pdbx_seq_one_letter_code
_entity_poly.pdbx_strand_id
1 'polypeptide(L)'
;LAMQSRLQIPIMFGIDAIHGNCNCPDNTAYPTSIGLASSFDTDMAYTIARQTALEMRAMNMHWTFNPNVEVARDARWGRCGETFGEDPYLVARMGEQCVKGYQGDMNSDDVLACIKHFVGGSQPVNGTNGAPKDLSERTIREVFFPPFQAGVDAGALSLMTAHNELNGIPCHSNEWLMTDVLRGEWGFEGFVVSDW
;
A
#
# COMPACT_ATOMS: atom_id res chain seq x y z
N LEU A 1 -24.55 15.35 -5.61
CA LEU A 1 -23.97 16.48 -4.86
C LEU A 1 -22.68 16.98 -5.50
N ALA A 2 -21.66 16.12 -5.74
CA ALA A 2 -20.38 16.55 -6.33
C ALA A 2 -20.57 17.25 -7.69
N MET A 3 -21.39 16.69 -8.57
CA MET A 3 -21.72 17.27 -9.88
C MET A 3 -22.55 18.56 -9.78
N GLN A 4 -23.00 18.93 -8.60
CA GLN A 4 -23.69 20.22 -8.34
C GLN A 4 -22.74 21.26 -7.70
N SER A 5 -21.50 20.87 -7.41
CA SER A 5 -20.47 21.79 -6.94
C SER A 5 -19.93 22.67 -8.06
N ARG A 6 -19.27 23.78 -7.68
CA ARG A 6 -18.70 24.75 -8.62
C ARG A 6 -17.76 24.13 -9.66
N LEU A 7 -16.95 23.17 -9.23
CA LEU A 7 -15.95 22.53 -10.10
C LEU A 7 -16.44 21.23 -10.75
N GLN A 8 -17.56 20.69 -10.29
CA GLN A 8 -18.15 19.43 -10.80
C GLN A 8 -17.17 18.25 -10.79
N ILE A 9 -16.24 18.23 -9.82
CA ILE A 9 -15.26 17.15 -9.66
C ILE A 9 -15.96 15.97 -8.97
N PRO A 10 -15.98 14.78 -9.61
CA PRO A 10 -16.54 13.57 -8.98
C PRO A 10 -15.82 13.22 -7.68
N ILE A 11 -16.53 12.56 -6.76
CA ILE A 11 -15.93 12.02 -5.54
C ILE A 11 -15.36 10.64 -5.86
N MET A 12 -14.10 10.44 -5.51
CA MET A 12 -13.45 9.14 -5.55
C MET A 12 -13.68 8.44 -4.20
N PHE A 13 -14.39 7.31 -4.22
CA PHE A 13 -14.62 6.50 -3.02
C PHE A 13 -13.50 5.47 -2.85
N GLY A 14 -12.91 5.44 -1.65
CA GLY A 14 -11.85 4.51 -1.27
C GLY A 14 -12.27 3.60 -0.12
N ILE A 15 -11.65 2.41 -0.03
CA ILE A 15 -11.89 1.42 1.01
C ILE A 15 -10.64 0.57 1.25
N ASP A 16 -10.50 0.00 2.46
CA ASP A 16 -9.50 -1.03 2.76
C ASP A 16 -9.94 -2.40 2.25
N ALA A 17 -9.60 -2.73 1.01
CA ALA A 17 -9.83 -4.05 0.43
C ALA A 17 -8.57 -4.91 0.55
N ILE A 18 -8.14 -5.23 1.79
CA ILE A 18 -6.82 -5.80 2.10
C ILE A 18 -6.68 -7.23 1.58
N HIS A 19 -7.73 -8.05 1.68
CA HIS A 19 -7.76 -9.42 1.17
C HIS A 19 -9.13 -9.75 0.51
N GLY A 20 -9.48 -8.94 -0.47
CA GLY A 20 -10.80 -8.84 -1.07
C GLY A 20 -11.60 -7.68 -0.48
N ASN A 21 -12.70 -7.31 -1.11
CA ASN A 21 -13.58 -6.25 -0.64
C ASN A 21 -14.50 -6.73 0.49
N CYS A 22 -13.92 -7.33 1.54
CA CYS A 22 -14.63 -8.02 2.63
C CYS A 22 -15.53 -7.11 3.48
N ASN A 23 -15.41 -5.79 3.35
CA ASN A 23 -16.26 -4.82 4.04
C ASN A 23 -17.64 -4.69 3.39
N CYS A 24 -17.84 -5.30 2.23
CA CYS A 24 -19.10 -5.31 1.52
C CYS A 24 -19.71 -6.72 1.51
N PRO A 25 -21.01 -6.89 1.82
CA PRO A 25 -21.69 -8.18 1.72
C PRO A 25 -21.55 -8.79 0.32
N ASP A 26 -21.55 -10.11 0.26
CA ASP A 26 -21.52 -10.91 -0.97
C ASP A 26 -20.25 -10.82 -1.82
N ASN A 27 -19.22 -10.10 -1.35
CA ASN A 27 -17.92 -10.08 -2.00
C ASN A 27 -17.02 -11.21 -1.48
N THR A 28 -16.01 -11.56 -2.29
CA THR A 28 -15.12 -12.68 -1.99
C THR A 28 -14.09 -12.29 -0.93
N ALA A 29 -13.97 -13.10 0.12
CA ALA A 29 -12.87 -13.04 1.08
C ALA A 29 -11.74 -13.98 0.63
N TYR A 30 -10.58 -13.43 0.39
CA TYR A 30 -9.36 -14.16 0.04
C TYR A 30 -8.50 -14.42 1.29
N PRO A 31 -7.46 -15.26 1.19
CA PRO A 31 -6.47 -15.37 2.26
C PRO A 31 -5.87 -14.02 2.62
N THR A 32 -5.50 -13.83 3.89
CA THR A 32 -4.74 -12.64 4.30
C THR A 32 -3.43 -12.54 3.50
N SER A 33 -2.85 -11.35 3.41
CA SER A 33 -1.64 -11.12 2.61
C SER A 33 -0.50 -12.05 3.00
N ILE A 34 -0.28 -12.31 4.30
CA ILE A 34 0.73 -13.25 4.76
C ILE A 34 0.38 -14.71 4.42
N GLY A 35 -0.91 -15.07 4.43
CA GLY A 35 -1.38 -16.37 3.99
C GLY A 35 -1.17 -16.58 2.49
N LEU A 36 -1.48 -15.58 1.68
CA LEU A 36 -1.20 -15.60 0.24
C LEU A 36 0.30 -15.70 -0.05
N ALA A 37 1.11 -14.91 0.63
CA ALA A 37 2.57 -14.90 0.46
C ALA A 37 3.22 -16.26 0.78
N SER A 38 2.61 -17.06 1.68
CA SER A 38 3.07 -18.40 2.00
C SER A 38 3.02 -19.37 0.81
N SER A 39 2.27 -19.05 -0.24
CA SER A 39 2.26 -19.82 -1.49
C SER A 39 3.44 -19.53 -2.39
N PHE A 40 4.12 -18.40 -2.22
CA PHE A 40 5.13 -17.85 -3.14
C PHE A 40 4.62 -17.65 -4.57
N ASP A 41 3.30 -17.64 -4.77
CA ASP A 41 2.64 -17.48 -6.07
C ASP A 41 2.29 -16.01 -6.33
N THR A 42 3.15 -15.34 -7.08
CA THR A 42 2.96 -13.93 -7.42
C THR A 42 1.87 -13.72 -8.47
N ASP A 43 1.59 -14.70 -9.33
CA ASP A 43 0.52 -14.62 -10.33
C ASP A 43 -0.84 -14.70 -9.65
N MET A 44 -0.93 -15.46 -8.55
CA MET A 44 -2.12 -15.48 -7.71
C MET A 44 -2.37 -14.12 -7.06
N ALA A 45 -1.33 -13.40 -6.65
CA ALA A 45 -1.47 -12.04 -6.11
C ALA A 45 -2.08 -11.08 -7.14
N TYR A 46 -1.61 -11.14 -8.40
CA TYR A 46 -2.22 -10.40 -9.50
C TYR A 46 -3.70 -10.77 -9.69
N THR A 47 -4.00 -12.08 -9.73
CA THR A 47 -5.35 -12.59 -9.98
C THR A 47 -6.33 -12.14 -8.90
N ILE A 48 -5.95 -12.24 -7.63
CA ILE A 48 -6.76 -11.79 -6.50
C ILE A 48 -6.98 -10.27 -6.55
N ALA A 49 -5.93 -9.50 -6.81
CA ALA A 49 -6.04 -8.05 -6.93
C ALA A 49 -6.96 -7.65 -8.09
N ARG A 50 -6.86 -8.33 -9.24
CA ARG A 50 -7.73 -8.10 -10.40
C ARG A 50 -9.20 -8.40 -10.06
N GLN A 51 -9.47 -9.53 -9.44
CA GLN A 51 -10.83 -9.91 -9.06
C GLN A 51 -11.42 -8.95 -8.03
N THR A 52 -10.61 -8.55 -7.05
CA THR A 52 -11.00 -7.54 -6.04
C THR A 52 -11.36 -6.20 -6.69
N ALA A 53 -10.58 -5.77 -7.69
CA ALA A 53 -10.87 -4.53 -8.44
C ALA A 53 -12.24 -4.60 -9.13
N LEU A 54 -12.56 -5.71 -9.78
CA LEU A 54 -13.87 -5.92 -10.43
C LEU A 54 -15.02 -5.83 -9.42
N GLU A 55 -14.89 -6.49 -8.27
CA GLU A 55 -15.89 -6.45 -7.19
C GLU A 55 -16.04 -5.02 -6.62
N MET A 56 -14.94 -4.32 -6.41
CA MET A 56 -14.94 -2.93 -5.97
C MET A 56 -15.66 -2.01 -6.97
N ARG A 57 -15.37 -2.15 -8.27
CA ARG A 57 -16.02 -1.35 -9.31
C ARG A 57 -17.53 -1.64 -9.39
N ALA A 58 -17.93 -2.89 -9.25
CA ALA A 58 -19.35 -3.26 -9.17
C ALA A 58 -20.08 -2.57 -8.01
N MET A 59 -19.35 -2.26 -6.91
CA MET A 59 -19.84 -1.53 -5.74
C MET A 59 -19.60 0.00 -5.83
N ASN A 60 -19.18 0.49 -7.00
CA ASN A 60 -18.87 1.91 -7.25
C ASN A 60 -17.73 2.46 -6.36
N MET A 61 -16.76 1.61 -5.98
CA MET A 61 -15.52 1.99 -5.32
C MET A 61 -14.43 2.20 -6.37
N HIS A 62 -13.53 3.16 -6.14
CA HIS A 62 -12.58 3.62 -7.15
C HIS A 62 -11.12 3.50 -6.70
N TRP A 63 -10.89 3.31 -5.41
CA TRP A 63 -9.58 3.40 -4.79
C TRP A 63 -9.47 2.38 -3.64
N THR A 64 -8.44 1.56 -3.66
CA THR A 64 -8.14 0.66 -2.55
C THR A 64 -6.94 1.17 -1.75
N PHE A 65 -7.02 1.13 -0.41
CA PHE A 65 -5.87 1.40 0.47
C PHE A 65 -5.01 0.14 0.62
N ASN A 66 -4.57 -0.40 -0.52
CA ASN A 66 -3.82 -1.65 -0.63
C ASN A 66 -2.94 -1.62 -1.91
N PRO A 67 -1.79 -2.31 -1.97
CA PRO A 67 -1.26 -3.30 -1.03
C PRO A 67 -0.49 -2.69 0.16
N ASN A 68 -0.51 -3.42 1.31
CA ASN A 68 0.43 -3.17 2.38
C ASN A 68 1.77 -3.84 2.04
N VAL A 69 2.75 -3.03 1.66
CA VAL A 69 4.09 -3.46 1.26
C VAL A 69 5.15 -3.25 2.35
N GLU A 70 4.72 -3.19 3.60
CA GLU A 70 5.65 -3.15 4.73
C GLU A 70 6.31 -4.51 4.95
N VAL A 71 7.58 -4.47 5.34
CA VAL A 71 8.35 -5.67 5.67
C VAL A 71 8.20 -5.96 7.15
N ALA A 72 7.58 -7.06 7.54
CA ALA A 72 7.30 -7.44 8.93
C ALA A 72 8.58 -7.82 9.68
N ARG A 73 9.26 -6.86 10.31
CA ARG A 73 10.53 -7.05 11.03
C ARG A 73 10.37 -7.33 12.52
N ASP A 74 9.27 -6.89 13.11
CA ASP A 74 8.98 -7.10 14.53
C ASP A 74 7.70 -7.92 14.69
N ALA A 75 7.83 -9.19 15.11
CA ALA A 75 6.69 -10.08 15.29
C ALA A 75 5.71 -9.65 16.39
N ARG A 76 6.07 -8.66 17.21
CA ARG A 76 5.18 -8.06 18.21
C ARG A 76 4.22 -7.04 17.60
N TRP A 77 4.51 -6.55 16.38
CA TRP A 77 3.65 -5.61 15.68
C TRP A 77 2.36 -6.31 15.23
N GLY A 78 1.22 -5.78 15.67
CA GLY A 78 -0.08 -6.44 15.48
C GLY A 78 -0.59 -6.52 14.04
N ARG A 79 0.08 -5.86 13.07
CA ARG A 79 -0.34 -5.82 11.66
C ARG A 79 0.50 -6.70 10.74
N CYS A 80 1.32 -7.61 11.27
CA CYS A 80 2.12 -8.53 10.45
C CYS A 80 1.24 -9.33 9.45
N GLY A 81 0.02 -9.70 9.84
CA GLY A 81 -0.91 -10.44 8.99
C GLY A 81 -1.39 -9.69 7.75
N GLU A 82 -1.31 -8.35 7.74
CA GLU A 82 -1.65 -7.51 6.59
C GLU A 82 -0.52 -7.45 5.55
N THR A 83 0.68 -7.86 5.90
CA THR A 83 1.88 -7.81 5.05
C THR A 83 2.11 -9.12 4.32
N PHE A 84 2.99 -9.08 3.31
CA PHE A 84 3.46 -10.29 2.62
C PHE A 84 4.64 -10.98 3.34
N GLY A 85 4.97 -10.58 4.58
CA GLY A 85 5.97 -11.21 5.44
C GLY A 85 7.23 -10.40 5.67
N GLU A 86 8.33 -11.09 6.00
CA GLU A 86 9.58 -10.48 6.48
C GLU A 86 10.67 -10.36 5.41
N ASP A 87 10.48 -10.97 4.24
CA ASP A 87 11.44 -10.93 3.14
C ASP A 87 11.15 -9.75 2.20
N PRO A 88 12.06 -8.76 2.08
CA PRO A 88 11.82 -7.58 1.25
C PRO A 88 11.60 -7.91 -0.23
N TYR A 89 12.26 -8.96 -0.75
CA TYR A 89 12.11 -9.35 -2.16
C TYR A 89 10.72 -9.94 -2.43
N LEU A 90 10.26 -10.86 -1.57
CA LEU A 90 8.92 -11.44 -1.71
C LEU A 90 7.84 -10.36 -1.58
N VAL A 91 7.97 -9.48 -0.57
CA VAL A 91 7.04 -8.35 -0.39
C VAL A 91 7.00 -7.46 -1.64
N ALA A 92 8.17 -7.15 -2.22
CA ALA A 92 8.27 -6.35 -3.44
C ALA A 92 7.56 -7.02 -4.62
N ARG A 93 7.81 -8.31 -4.83
CA ARG A 93 7.19 -9.07 -5.95
C ARG A 93 5.68 -9.20 -5.81
N MET A 94 5.19 -9.50 -4.60
CA MET A 94 3.75 -9.58 -4.31
C MET A 94 3.08 -8.22 -4.48
N GLY A 95 3.68 -7.16 -3.92
CA GLY A 95 3.17 -5.79 -4.01
C GLY A 95 3.10 -5.28 -5.44
N GLU A 96 4.14 -5.51 -6.24
CA GLU A 96 4.17 -5.21 -7.68
C GLU A 96 2.98 -5.82 -8.42
N GLN A 97 2.73 -7.11 -8.20
CA GLN A 97 1.64 -7.81 -8.86
C GLN A 97 0.27 -7.33 -8.40
N CYS A 98 0.13 -6.99 -7.12
CA CYS A 98 -1.11 -6.39 -6.62
C CYS A 98 -1.39 -5.04 -7.29
N VAL A 99 -0.38 -4.16 -7.39
CA VAL A 99 -0.54 -2.87 -8.08
C VAL A 99 -1.02 -3.08 -9.52
N LYS A 100 -0.36 -3.96 -10.27
CA LYS A 100 -0.75 -4.30 -11.65
C LYS A 100 -2.16 -4.88 -11.74
N GLY A 101 -2.53 -5.76 -10.80
CA GLY A 101 -3.86 -6.36 -10.76
C GLY A 101 -4.97 -5.37 -10.46
N TYR A 102 -4.76 -4.44 -9.52
CA TYR A 102 -5.73 -3.41 -9.19
C TYR A 102 -5.90 -2.38 -10.31
N GLN A 103 -4.79 -1.88 -10.85
CA GLN A 103 -4.81 -0.74 -11.77
C GLN A 103 -4.98 -1.13 -13.25
N GLY A 104 -4.60 -2.37 -13.64
CA GLY A 104 -4.67 -2.78 -15.05
C GLY A 104 -4.14 -1.69 -15.99
N ASP A 105 -4.92 -1.35 -17.00
CA ASP A 105 -4.67 -0.25 -17.95
C ASP A 105 -5.43 1.04 -17.58
N MET A 106 -5.93 1.17 -16.37
CA MET A 106 -6.77 2.26 -15.86
C MET A 106 -8.08 2.43 -16.64
N ASN A 107 -8.73 1.33 -16.95
CA ASN A 107 -10.06 1.28 -17.59
C ASN A 107 -11.18 1.43 -16.55
N SER A 108 -12.43 1.34 -17.02
CA SER A 108 -13.64 1.45 -16.18
C SER A 108 -13.73 0.39 -15.08
N ASP A 109 -13.06 -0.75 -15.25
CA ASP A 109 -13.08 -1.89 -14.35
C ASP A 109 -11.89 -1.91 -13.37
N ASP A 110 -11.05 -0.89 -13.45
CA ASP A 110 -9.82 -0.77 -12.67
C ASP A 110 -10.02 0.15 -11.46
N VAL A 111 -9.21 -0.04 -10.43
CA VAL A 111 -9.18 0.82 -9.24
C VAL A 111 -7.77 1.30 -8.97
N LEU A 112 -7.65 2.47 -8.36
CA LEU A 112 -6.37 2.98 -7.90
C LEU A 112 -5.83 2.11 -6.77
N ALA A 113 -4.57 1.70 -6.87
CA ALA A 113 -3.83 1.09 -5.79
C ALA A 113 -3.20 2.16 -4.89
N CYS A 114 -3.06 1.85 -3.60
CA CYS A 114 -2.36 2.69 -2.64
C CYS A 114 -1.34 1.86 -1.88
N ILE A 115 -0.08 1.99 -2.26
CA ILE A 115 0.99 1.30 -1.54
C ILE A 115 1.20 1.94 -0.16
N LYS A 116 1.24 1.11 0.91
CA LYS A 116 1.24 1.59 2.29
C LYS A 116 2.11 0.76 3.23
N HIS A 117 2.56 1.26 4.36
CA HIS A 117 2.58 2.65 4.84
C HIS A 117 4.02 3.17 4.77
N PHE A 118 4.25 4.22 4.03
CA PHE A 118 5.60 4.73 3.72
C PHE A 118 6.13 5.58 4.89
N VAL A 119 7.14 5.11 5.61
CA VAL A 119 7.94 3.90 5.48
C VAL A 119 8.33 3.38 6.86
N GLY A 120 8.47 2.05 6.98
CA GLY A 120 9.08 1.39 8.15
C GLY A 120 8.17 1.31 9.38
N GLY A 121 6.85 1.49 9.23
CA GLY A 121 5.87 1.37 10.31
C GLY A 121 5.82 0.01 10.97
N SER A 122 6.31 -1.03 10.29
CA SER A 122 6.37 -2.43 10.74
C SER A 122 7.53 -2.76 11.69
N GLN A 123 8.41 -1.80 12.00
CA GLN A 123 9.47 -1.95 13.00
C GLN A 123 9.39 -0.81 14.06
N PRO A 124 8.25 -0.64 14.74
CA PRO A 124 8.11 0.42 15.74
C PRO A 124 8.74 0.00 17.06
N VAL A 125 9.06 0.97 17.90
CA VAL A 125 9.54 0.71 19.25
C VAL A 125 8.56 -0.19 20.00
N ASN A 126 9.06 -1.28 20.58
CA ASN A 126 8.31 -2.30 21.34
C ASN A 126 7.19 -3.01 20.56
N GLY A 127 7.17 -2.94 19.23
CA GLY A 127 6.10 -3.48 18.42
C GLY A 127 4.79 -2.70 18.48
N THR A 128 4.76 -1.54 19.12
CA THR A 128 3.54 -0.72 19.28
C THR A 128 3.23 0.02 17.99
N ASN A 129 2.08 -0.28 17.38
CA ASN A 129 1.66 0.39 16.15
C ASN A 129 1.60 1.92 16.35
N GLY A 130 2.16 2.67 15.40
CA GLY A 130 2.25 4.12 15.49
C GLY A 130 3.41 4.66 16.34
N ALA A 131 4.13 3.82 17.10
CA ALA A 131 5.28 4.27 17.88
C ALA A 131 6.44 4.72 16.97
N PRO A 132 7.35 5.59 17.48
CA PRO A 132 8.54 6.01 16.76
C PRO A 132 9.42 4.85 16.32
N LYS A 133 10.29 5.10 15.35
CA LYS A 133 11.33 4.16 14.91
C LYS A 133 12.62 4.89 14.61
N ASP A 134 13.72 4.28 15.08
CA ASP A 134 15.07 4.73 14.76
C ASP A 134 15.71 3.70 13.82
N LEU A 135 15.92 4.09 12.58
CA LEU A 135 16.46 3.26 11.52
C LEU A 135 17.60 3.98 10.81
N SER A 136 18.73 3.31 10.62
CA SER A 136 19.77 3.87 9.77
C SER A 136 19.25 4.01 8.33
N GLU A 137 19.75 5.01 7.60
CA GLU A 137 19.42 5.18 6.18
C GLU A 137 19.75 3.90 5.39
N ARG A 138 20.86 3.22 5.72
CA ARG A 138 21.23 1.94 5.13
C ARG A 138 20.10 0.91 5.30
N THR A 139 19.59 0.73 6.52
CA THR A 139 18.51 -0.22 6.79
C THR A 139 17.24 0.14 6.03
N ILE A 140 16.92 1.43 5.95
CA ILE A 140 15.77 1.92 5.20
C ILE A 140 15.91 1.56 3.73
N ARG A 141 17.04 1.86 3.11
CA ARG A 141 17.32 1.62 1.70
C ARG A 141 17.43 0.13 1.33
N GLU A 142 17.99 -0.70 2.22
CA GLU A 142 18.20 -2.12 1.92
C GLU A 142 16.96 -2.98 2.23
N VAL A 143 16.12 -2.57 3.18
CA VAL A 143 15.02 -3.42 3.69
C VAL A 143 13.65 -2.83 3.37
N PHE A 144 13.44 -1.55 3.69
CA PHE A 144 12.10 -0.99 3.65
C PHE A 144 11.74 -0.31 2.34
N PHE A 145 12.71 0.27 1.62
CA PHE A 145 12.47 0.93 0.34
C PHE A 145 12.16 -0.02 -0.83
N PRO A 146 12.80 -1.20 -0.98
CA PRO A 146 12.62 -2.01 -2.17
C PRO A 146 11.15 -2.37 -2.50
N PRO A 147 10.29 -2.74 -1.53
CA PRO A 147 8.89 -3.00 -1.83
C PRO A 147 8.11 -1.77 -2.30
N PHE A 148 8.38 -0.60 -1.72
CA PHE A 148 7.73 0.64 -2.15
C PHE A 148 8.19 1.08 -3.53
N GLN A 149 9.51 0.99 -3.79
CA GLN A 149 10.05 1.30 -5.11
C GLN A 149 9.47 0.37 -6.17
N ALA A 150 9.38 -0.93 -5.90
CA ALA A 150 8.74 -1.88 -6.81
C ALA A 150 7.27 -1.51 -7.09
N GLY A 151 6.54 -1.03 -6.10
CA GLY A 151 5.17 -0.53 -6.27
C GLY A 151 5.11 0.74 -7.14
N VAL A 152 6.05 1.68 -6.97
CA VAL A 152 6.18 2.87 -7.80
C VAL A 152 6.54 2.48 -9.24
N ASP A 153 7.51 1.60 -9.42
CA ASP A 153 7.94 1.10 -10.74
C ASP A 153 6.83 0.32 -11.46
N ALA A 154 5.93 -0.32 -10.70
CA ALA A 154 4.74 -0.96 -11.22
C ALA A 154 3.63 0.03 -11.61
N GLY A 155 3.83 1.33 -11.39
CA GLY A 155 2.92 2.40 -11.77
C GLY A 155 1.87 2.74 -10.72
N ALA A 156 2.10 2.47 -9.43
CA ALA A 156 1.18 2.88 -8.37
C ALA A 156 0.87 4.39 -8.45
N LEU A 157 -0.41 4.75 -8.44
CA LEU A 157 -0.88 6.13 -8.57
C LEU A 157 -1.17 6.80 -7.24
N SER A 158 -1.15 6.05 -6.14
CA SER A 158 -1.23 6.63 -4.79
C SER A 158 -0.34 5.89 -3.80
N LEU A 159 0.07 6.62 -2.77
CA LEU A 159 0.90 6.14 -1.68
C LEU A 159 0.37 6.73 -0.37
N MET A 160 0.33 5.90 0.68
CA MET A 160 -0.05 6.33 2.02
C MET A 160 1.18 6.38 2.92
N THR A 161 1.37 7.51 3.60
CA THR A 161 2.47 7.68 4.56
C THR A 161 2.19 6.92 5.86
N ALA A 162 3.25 6.51 6.55
CA ALA A 162 3.12 5.89 7.87
C ALA A 162 2.80 6.94 8.94
N HIS A 163 2.03 6.55 9.96
CA HIS A 163 1.74 7.39 11.13
C HIS A 163 2.98 7.78 11.92
N ASN A 164 3.98 6.91 11.92
CA ASN A 164 5.14 6.98 12.80
C ASN A 164 6.05 8.16 12.46
N GLU A 165 6.86 8.54 13.44
CA GLU A 165 8.10 9.27 13.18
C GLU A 165 9.20 8.32 12.71
N LEU A 166 10.06 8.79 11.84
CA LEU A 166 11.30 8.16 11.43
C LEU A 166 12.46 9.04 11.90
N ASN A 167 13.28 8.53 12.82
CA ASN A 167 14.43 9.26 13.37
C ASN A 167 14.05 10.66 13.92
N GLY A 168 12.91 10.73 14.62
CA GLY A 168 12.40 11.96 15.24
C GLY A 168 11.63 12.90 14.32
N ILE A 169 11.41 12.53 13.04
CA ILE A 169 10.65 13.33 12.09
C ILE A 169 9.38 12.56 11.67
N PRO A 170 8.17 13.11 11.84
CA PRO A 170 6.95 12.47 11.33
C PRO A 170 7.04 12.18 9.84
N CYS A 171 6.69 10.96 9.40
CA CYS A 171 6.82 10.59 7.99
C CYS A 171 6.08 11.54 7.05
N HIS A 172 4.94 12.11 7.48
CA HIS A 172 4.14 13.06 6.69
C HIS A 172 4.87 14.37 6.36
N SER A 173 5.78 14.82 7.22
CA SER A 173 6.55 16.06 7.08
C SER A 173 8.03 15.83 6.81
N ASN A 174 8.44 14.59 6.58
CA ASN A 174 9.82 14.25 6.32
C ASN A 174 10.18 14.58 4.87
N GLU A 175 10.83 15.73 4.67
CA GLU A 175 11.21 16.24 3.34
C GLU A 175 12.10 15.25 2.58
N TRP A 176 13.06 14.60 3.27
CA TRP A 176 13.90 13.59 2.66
C TRP A 176 13.08 12.43 2.08
N LEU A 177 12.09 11.91 2.83
CA LEU A 177 11.24 10.84 2.33
C LEU A 177 10.34 11.30 1.18
N MET A 178 9.66 12.44 1.34
CA MET A 178 8.58 12.85 0.44
C MET A 178 9.09 13.54 -0.81
N THR A 179 10.16 14.31 -0.69
CA THR A 179 10.70 15.12 -1.79
C THR A 179 11.92 14.48 -2.41
N ASP A 180 12.98 14.25 -1.62
CA ASP A 180 14.24 13.80 -2.17
C ASP A 180 14.13 12.36 -2.71
N VAL A 181 13.61 11.43 -1.89
CA VAL A 181 13.51 10.03 -2.29
C VAL A 181 12.31 9.79 -3.20
N LEU A 182 11.09 10.04 -2.70
CA LEU A 182 9.88 9.65 -3.41
C LEU A 182 9.73 10.37 -4.76
N ARG A 183 9.94 11.69 -4.78
CA ARG A 183 9.79 12.50 -5.99
C ARG A 183 11.08 12.57 -6.79
N GLY A 184 12.22 12.81 -6.11
CA GLY A 184 13.51 13.04 -6.76
C GLY A 184 14.17 11.77 -7.25
N GLU A 185 14.37 10.78 -6.38
CA GLU A 185 15.08 9.55 -6.75
C GLU A 185 14.17 8.59 -7.54
N TRP A 186 12.90 8.40 -7.11
CA TRP A 186 11.98 7.41 -7.72
C TRP A 186 11.05 7.99 -8.78
N GLY A 187 10.95 9.31 -8.90
CA GLY A 187 10.12 9.96 -9.90
C GLY A 187 8.61 9.70 -9.71
N PHE A 188 8.14 9.47 -8.49
CA PHE A 188 6.74 9.21 -8.23
C PHE A 188 5.87 10.42 -8.58
N GLU A 189 4.95 10.26 -9.52
CA GLU A 189 4.05 11.33 -10.00
C GLU A 189 2.64 11.25 -9.39
N GLY A 190 2.31 10.16 -8.72
CA GLY A 190 1.01 9.95 -8.07
C GLY A 190 0.77 10.90 -6.90
N PHE A 191 -0.37 10.78 -6.23
CA PHE A 191 -0.65 11.56 -5.03
C PHE A 191 -0.32 10.80 -3.75
N VAL A 192 -0.04 11.56 -2.70
CA VAL A 192 0.22 11.03 -1.36
C VAL A 192 -0.97 11.33 -0.47
N VAL A 193 -1.42 10.34 0.28
CA VAL A 193 -2.46 10.47 1.30
C VAL A 193 -1.85 10.23 2.68
N SER A 194 -2.34 10.94 3.68
CA SER A 194 -2.02 10.65 5.07
C SER A 194 -2.75 9.39 5.54
N ASP A 195 -2.17 8.67 6.46
CA ASP A 195 -2.91 7.74 7.30
C ASP A 195 -3.68 8.53 8.37
N TRP A 196 -4.76 8.00 8.91
CA TRP A 196 -5.66 8.66 9.87
C TRP A 196 -5.92 7.86 11.13
#